data_1599e8c8a75e5bc856ef56eee2fba55e
#
_entry.id   1599e8c8a75e5bc856ef56eee2fba55e
#
_cell.length_a   1.000
_cell.length_b   1.000
_cell.length_c   1.000
_cell.angle_alpha   90.00
_cell.angle_beta   90.00
_cell.angle_gamma   90.00
#
_symmetry.space_group_name_H-M   'P 1'
#
loop_
_entity.id
_entity.type
_entity.pdbx_description
1 polymer ?
#
loop_
_entity_poly.entity_id
_entity_poly.type
_entity_poly.pdbx_seq_one_letter_code
_entity_poly.pdbx_strand_id
1 'polypeptide(L)'
;MRPFQQADDNHTFHASAGFKQLSELYDFDRRLRLLVMDAIERAEVAVRAHLSNHMGVKYGAHWYLDQDNFRHDYRHRELIDSIESKQDNAARDYLRECDRIDQLRKSELEKTALKLRRKQETYARHYQMTYTAPALMPNWAMLEELTLGQLSHMYKGLRRANDKKAIARELGLAAPLMESWLHTLTAVRNMCAHHSRLWNRELGIKPASPKSAQFNWPNYLKSPGQEPMHTRISVVLAILQHFMNECAPHASWQHRLTELFDQFPQIALRSMGLPDNWRNDPFWL
;
A
#
# COMPACT_ATOMS: atom_id res chain seq x y z
N MET A 1 -23.31 9.81 -1.66
CA MET A 1 -24.64 10.41 -1.86
C MET A 1 -25.43 10.60 -0.55
N ARG A 2 -25.30 9.71 0.45
CA ARG A 2 -26.08 9.84 1.72
C ARG A 2 -26.12 11.22 2.38
N PRO A 3 -25.05 12.07 2.35
CA PRO A 3 -25.13 13.41 2.96
C PRO A 3 -26.12 14.37 2.30
N PHE A 4 -26.55 14.06 1.08
CA PHE A 4 -27.47 14.88 0.30
C PHE A 4 -28.86 14.24 0.18
N GLN A 5 -29.06 13.07 0.80
CA GLN A 5 -30.32 12.32 0.79
C GLN A 5 -31.05 12.53 2.10
N GLN A 6 -32.37 12.70 2.00
CA GLN A 6 -33.27 12.69 3.15
C GLN A 6 -33.28 11.29 3.79
N ALA A 7 -33.61 11.23 5.07
CA ALA A 7 -33.73 9.96 5.79
C ALA A 7 -35.12 9.34 5.48
N ASP A 8 -35.44 9.18 4.19
CA ASP A 8 -36.66 8.56 3.71
C ASP A 8 -36.35 7.29 2.90
N ASP A 9 -37.34 6.42 2.75
CA ASP A 9 -37.22 5.16 2.01
C ASP A 9 -37.13 5.37 0.48
N ASN A 10 -37.46 6.57 -0.01
CA ASN A 10 -37.47 6.92 -1.43
C ASN A 10 -36.14 7.45 -1.92
N HIS A 11 -35.13 7.57 -1.04
CA HIS A 11 -33.82 8.12 -1.37
C HIS A 11 -33.83 9.51 -2.01
N THR A 12 -34.81 10.33 -1.65
CA THR A 12 -34.97 11.69 -2.16
C THR A 12 -33.82 12.57 -1.73
N PHE A 13 -33.37 13.46 -2.62
CA PHE A 13 -32.33 14.43 -2.28
C PHE A 13 -32.92 15.62 -1.51
N HIS A 14 -32.12 16.20 -0.62
CA HIS A 14 -32.47 17.49 -0.01
C HIS A 14 -32.65 18.54 -1.13
N ALA A 15 -33.60 19.45 -0.96
CA ALA A 15 -33.87 20.52 -1.94
C ALA A 15 -32.63 21.41 -2.19
N SER A 16 -31.72 21.47 -1.24
CA SER A 16 -30.44 22.20 -1.34
C SER A 16 -29.33 21.41 -2.06
N ALA A 17 -29.57 20.13 -2.39
CA ALA A 17 -28.56 19.28 -3.04
C ALA A 17 -28.49 19.56 -4.54
N GLY A 18 -27.55 20.40 -4.97
CA GLY A 18 -27.30 20.71 -6.38
C GLY A 18 -26.24 19.80 -7.00
N PHE A 19 -26.30 19.63 -8.32
CA PHE A 19 -25.30 18.86 -9.08
C PHE A 19 -23.85 19.34 -8.85
N LYS A 20 -23.67 20.66 -8.71
CA LYS A 20 -22.35 21.26 -8.42
C LYS A 20 -21.75 20.73 -7.13
N GLN A 21 -22.52 20.65 -6.04
CA GLN A 21 -22.04 20.15 -4.76
C GLN A 21 -21.66 18.67 -4.81
N LEU A 22 -22.44 17.86 -5.56
CA LEU A 22 -22.12 16.45 -5.79
C LEU A 22 -20.84 16.29 -6.59
N SER A 23 -20.63 17.10 -7.63
CA SER A 23 -19.42 17.12 -8.46
C SER A 23 -18.19 17.51 -7.64
N GLU A 24 -18.29 18.56 -6.82
CA GLU A 24 -17.20 19.02 -5.94
C GLU A 24 -16.84 17.93 -4.91
N LEU A 25 -17.81 17.27 -4.31
CA LEU A 25 -17.56 16.17 -3.38
C LEU A 25 -16.88 14.98 -4.08
N TYR A 26 -17.31 14.65 -5.30
CA TYR A 26 -16.68 13.61 -6.10
C TYR A 26 -15.22 13.94 -6.43
N ASP A 27 -14.94 15.18 -6.84
CA ASP A 27 -13.59 15.64 -7.17
C ASP A 27 -12.69 15.65 -5.91
N PHE A 28 -13.20 16.12 -4.78
CA PHE A 28 -12.51 16.03 -3.50
C PHE A 28 -12.12 14.58 -3.16
N ASP A 29 -13.08 13.66 -3.18
CA ASP A 29 -12.85 12.25 -2.83
C ASP A 29 -11.89 11.58 -3.82
N ARG A 30 -11.96 11.93 -5.11
CA ARG A 30 -11.00 11.47 -6.13
C ARG A 30 -9.58 11.95 -5.83
N ARG A 31 -9.40 13.22 -5.51
CA ARG A 31 -8.08 13.78 -5.18
C ARG A 31 -7.54 13.23 -3.88
N LEU A 32 -8.41 13.03 -2.88
CA LEU A 32 -8.03 12.38 -1.63
C LEU A 32 -7.52 10.95 -1.87
N ARG A 33 -8.20 10.16 -2.70
CA ARG A 33 -7.74 8.82 -3.06
C ARG A 33 -6.38 8.82 -3.74
N LEU A 34 -6.13 9.74 -4.66
CA LEU A 34 -4.84 9.86 -5.34
C LEU A 34 -3.72 10.21 -4.36
N LEU A 35 -3.96 11.12 -3.43
CA LEU A 35 -2.99 11.51 -2.42
C LEU A 35 -2.69 10.37 -1.43
N VAL A 36 -3.72 9.63 -1.04
CA VAL A 36 -3.59 8.43 -0.19
C VAL A 36 -2.82 7.33 -0.91
N MET A 37 -3.08 7.11 -2.21
CA MET A 37 -2.35 6.11 -3.01
C MET A 37 -0.87 6.44 -3.16
N ASP A 38 -0.51 7.69 -3.41
CA ASP A 38 0.89 8.15 -3.47
C ASP A 38 1.65 7.83 -2.17
N ALA A 39 1.03 8.08 -1.01
CA ALA A 39 1.66 7.76 0.27
C ALA A 39 1.73 6.25 0.54
N ILE A 40 0.69 5.49 0.16
CA ILE A 40 0.71 4.02 0.30
C ILE A 40 1.81 3.41 -0.57
N GLU A 41 2.00 3.88 -1.79
CA GLU A 41 3.07 3.41 -2.69
C GLU A 41 4.45 3.59 -2.04
N ARG A 42 4.74 4.76 -1.48
CA ARG A 42 6.01 5.03 -0.79
C ARG A 42 6.20 4.15 0.43
N ALA A 43 5.17 3.97 1.25
CA ALA A 43 5.20 3.07 2.39
C ALA A 43 5.45 1.61 1.94
N GLU A 44 4.80 1.16 0.86
CA GLU A 44 4.98 -0.18 0.28
C GLU A 44 6.43 -0.41 -0.18
N VAL A 45 7.02 0.55 -0.89
CA VAL A 45 8.42 0.49 -1.35
C VAL A 45 9.38 0.43 -0.16
N ALA A 46 9.17 1.26 0.86
CA ALA A 46 9.99 1.24 2.08
C ALA A 46 9.94 -0.10 2.81
N VAL A 47 8.73 -0.66 2.98
CA VAL A 47 8.55 -1.98 3.61
C VAL A 47 9.25 -3.08 2.82
N ARG A 48 9.12 -3.09 1.48
CA ARG A 48 9.84 -4.04 0.62
C ARG A 48 11.34 -3.93 0.78
N ALA A 49 11.88 -2.71 0.79
CA ALA A 49 13.31 -2.47 0.92
C ALA A 49 13.85 -2.98 2.27
N HIS A 50 13.20 -2.64 3.39
CA HIS A 50 13.64 -3.09 4.71
C HIS A 50 13.48 -4.60 4.92
N LEU A 51 12.39 -5.19 4.41
CA LEU A 51 12.19 -6.64 4.45
C LEU A 51 13.24 -7.37 3.62
N SER A 52 13.47 -6.92 2.39
CA SER A 52 14.48 -7.49 1.48
C SER A 52 15.87 -7.41 2.07
N ASN A 53 16.25 -6.23 2.56
CA ASN A 53 17.59 -6.00 3.11
C ASN A 53 17.81 -6.86 4.37
N HIS A 54 16.90 -6.79 5.37
CA HIS A 54 17.09 -7.52 6.62
C HIS A 54 17.16 -9.04 6.39
N MET A 55 16.19 -9.59 5.67
CA MET A 55 16.09 -11.03 5.45
C MET A 55 17.17 -11.52 4.48
N GLY A 56 17.44 -10.76 3.43
CA GLY A 56 18.45 -11.11 2.42
C GLY A 56 19.86 -11.12 2.98
N VAL A 57 20.22 -10.14 3.80
CA VAL A 57 21.55 -10.08 4.45
C VAL A 57 21.71 -11.22 5.48
N LYS A 58 20.66 -11.51 6.23
CA LYS A 58 20.73 -12.49 7.33
C LYS A 58 20.63 -13.94 6.88
N TYR A 59 19.80 -14.23 5.89
CA TYR A 59 19.44 -15.59 5.48
C TYR A 59 19.73 -15.89 4.00
N GLY A 60 20.30 -14.94 3.27
CA GLY A 60 20.62 -15.08 1.85
C GLY A 60 19.51 -14.67 0.90
N ALA A 61 19.87 -14.56 -0.38
CA ALA A 61 19.01 -14.00 -1.43
C ALA A 61 17.71 -14.79 -1.66
N HIS A 62 17.68 -16.06 -1.29
CA HIS A 62 16.53 -16.97 -1.50
C HIS A 62 15.91 -17.45 -0.18
N TRP A 63 16.05 -16.66 0.89
CA TRP A 63 15.56 -16.97 2.24
C TRP A 63 14.09 -17.41 2.27
N TYR A 64 13.28 -16.90 1.36
CA TYR A 64 11.85 -17.16 1.30
C TYR A 64 11.51 -18.57 0.82
N LEU A 65 12.45 -19.29 0.23
CA LEU A 65 12.30 -20.71 -0.15
C LEU A 65 12.31 -21.64 1.06
N ASP A 66 12.95 -21.22 2.14
CA ASP A 66 13.02 -21.99 3.38
C ASP A 66 11.79 -21.76 4.24
N GLN A 67 10.94 -22.80 4.36
CA GLN A 67 9.73 -22.79 5.18
C GLN A 67 10.00 -22.48 6.66
N ASP A 68 11.21 -22.78 7.17
CA ASP A 68 11.58 -22.52 8.56
C ASP A 68 11.72 -21.03 8.91
N ASN A 69 11.75 -20.16 7.92
CA ASN A 69 11.67 -18.72 8.10
C ASN A 69 10.24 -18.22 8.38
N PHE A 70 9.24 -19.09 8.20
CA PHE A 70 7.83 -18.75 8.37
C PHE A 70 7.21 -19.49 9.55
N ARG A 71 6.11 -18.95 10.05
CA ARG A 71 5.29 -19.61 11.08
C ARG A 71 4.65 -20.87 10.50
N HIS A 72 4.37 -21.84 11.36
CA HIS A 72 3.77 -23.10 10.96
C HIS A 72 2.40 -22.96 10.28
N ASP A 73 1.63 -21.94 10.68
CA ASP A 73 0.30 -21.63 10.13
C ASP A 73 0.35 -20.75 8.86
N TYR A 74 1.55 -20.37 8.40
CA TYR A 74 1.72 -19.62 7.16
C TYR A 74 1.60 -20.54 5.94
N ARG A 75 0.82 -20.15 4.97
CA ARG A 75 0.61 -20.91 3.73
C ARG A 75 1.80 -20.75 2.78
N HIS A 76 2.95 -21.26 3.22
CA HIS A 76 4.21 -21.10 2.48
C HIS A 76 4.13 -21.64 1.05
N ARG A 77 3.48 -22.81 0.87
CA ARG A 77 3.33 -23.41 -0.46
C ARG A 77 2.57 -22.51 -1.43
N GLU A 78 1.50 -21.84 -0.98
CA GLU A 78 0.74 -20.91 -1.82
C GLU A 78 1.61 -19.70 -2.26
N LEU A 79 2.53 -19.24 -1.41
CA LEU A 79 3.49 -18.21 -1.78
C LEU A 79 4.39 -18.69 -2.92
N ILE A 80 5.01 -19.87 -2.77
CA ILE A 80 5.92 -20.43 -3.77
C ILE A 80 5.20 -20.64 -5.10
N ASP A 81 4.04 -21.30 -5.10
CA ASP A 81 3.23 -21.53 -6.30
C ASP A 81 2.84 -20.23 -7.01
N SER A 82 2.55 -19.18 -6.24
CA SER A 82 2.25 -17.84 -6.80
C SER A 82 3.46 -17.24 -7.51
N ILE A 83 4.66 -17.38 -6.96
CA ILE A 83 5.90 -16.84 -7.54
C ILE A 83 6.28 -17.64 -8.79
N GLU A 84 6.23 -18.97 -8.72
CA GLU A 84 6.45 -19.86 -9.86
C GLU A 84 5.51 -19.48 -11.03
N SER A 85 4.21 -19.37 -10.74
CA SER A 85 3.23 -19.01 -11.75
C SER A 85 3.51 -17.65 -12.41
N LYS A 86 3.98 -16.66 -11.66
CA LYS A 86 4.35 -15.34 -12.20
C LYS A 86 5.57 -15.41 -13.11
N GLN A 87 6.64 -16.13 -12.70
CA GLN A 87 7.81 -16.35 -13.53
C GLN A 87 7.46 -17.09 -14.83
N ASP A 88 6.69 -18.16 -14.74
CA ASP A 88 6.25 -18.95 -15.90
C ASP A 88 5.38 -18.12 -16.86
N ASN A 89 4.49 -17.28 -16.31
CA ASN A 89 3.69 -16.38 -17.14
C ASN A 89 4.59 -15.37 -17.87
N ALA A 90 5.55 -14.76 -17.16
CA ALA A 90 6.48 -13.82 -17.75
C ALA A 90 7.33 -14.46 -18.88
N ALA A 91 7.76 -15.72 -18.68
CA ALA A 91 8.47 -16.49 -19.71
C ALA A 91 7.59 -16.80 -20.92
N ARG A 92 6.36 -17.28 -20.69
CA ARG A 92 5.41 -17.57 -21.79
C ARG A 92 5.05 -16.33 -22.60
N ASP A 93 4.87 -15.20 -21.93
CA ASP A 93 4.60 -13.92 -22.61
C ASP A 93 5.80 -13.48 -23.46
N TYR A 94 7.02 -13.64 -22.93
CA TYR A 94 8.23 -13.36 -23.69
C TYR A 94 8.36 -14.22 -24.93
N LEU A 95 8.11 -15.55 -24.85
CA LEU A 95 8.18 -16.45 -26.00
C LEU A 95 7.16 -16.04 -27.07
N ARG A 96 5.92 -15.71 -26.70
CA ARG A 96 4.91 -15.19 -27.65
C ARG A 96 5.36 -13.87 -28.30
N GLU A 97 6.03 -12.99 -27.56
CA GLU A 97 6.60 -11.77 -28.15
C GLU A 97 7.74 -12.07 -29.12
N CYS A 98 8.59 -13.06 -28.81
CA CYS A 98 9.64 -13.51 -29.73
C CYS A 98 9.06 -14.00 -31.04
N ASP A 99 8.00 -14.83 -31.01
CA ASP A 99 7.30 -15.31 -32.21
C ASP A 99 6.75 -14.15 -33.07
N ARG A 100 6.20 -13.11 -32.41
CA ARG A 100 5.73 -11.90 -33.10
C ARG A 100 6.88 -11.11 -33.73
N ILE A 101 8.02 -10.99 -33.04
CA ILE A 101 9.22 -10.29 -33.53
C ILE A 101 9.77 -11.02 -34.74
N ASP A 102 9.76 -12.36 -34.77
CA ASP A 102 10.23 -13.17 -35.91
C ASP A 102 9.43 -12.95 -37.20
N GLN A 103 8.16 -12.58 -37.04
CA GLN A 103 7.28 -12.25 -38.19
C GLN A 103 7.48 -10.82 -38.72
N LEU A 104 8.25 -9.97 -38.03
CA LEU A 104 8.49 -8.60 -38.46
C LEU A 104 9.41 -8.58 -39.73
N ARG A 105 9.15 -7.64 -40.63
CA ARG A 105 10.03 -7.34 -41.79
C ARG A 105 11.25 -6.53 -41.36
N LYS A 106 12.14 -7.15 -40.56
CA LYS A 106 13.36 -6.57 -40.01
C LYS A 106 14.54 -7.51 -40.22
N SER A 107 15.75 -6.96 -40.19
CA SER A 107 16.97 -7.77 -40.22
C SER A 107 17.09 -8.66 -38.96
N GLU A 108 17.82 -9.74 -39.04
CA GLU A 108 18.03 -10.63 -37.88
C GLU A 108 18.75 -9.93 -36.73
N LEU A 109 19.63 -8.97 -37.03
CA LEU A 109 20.28 -8.15 -36.03
C LEU A 109 19.27 -7.29 -35.23
N GLU A 110 18.33 -6.64 -35.93
CA GLU A 110 17.26 -5.85 -35.31
C GLU A 110 16.30 -6.73 -34.50
N LYS A 111 15.94 -7.90 -34.99
CA LYS A 111 15.08 -8.87 -34.28
C LYS A 111 15.77 -9.32 -32.98
N THR A 112 17.06 -9.67 -33.06
CA THR A 112 17.86 -10.08 -31.90
C THR A 112 17.93 -8.96 -30.85
N ALA A 113 18.17 -7.73 -31.27
CA ALA A 113 18.20 -6.57 -30.37
C ALA A 113 16.83 -6.34 -29.69
N LEU A 114 15.74 -6.47 -30.44
CA LEU A 114 14.39 -6.36 -29.90
C LEU A 114 14.09 -7.47 -28.87
N LYS A 115 14.42 -8.72 -29.18
CA LYS A 115 14.24 -9.85 -28.24
C LYS A 115 15.04 -9.63 -26.95
N LEU A 116 16.29 -9.18 -27.06
CA LEU A 116 17.10 -8.88 -25.88
C LEU A 116 16.48 -7.79 -25.03
N ARG A 117 16.02 -6.70 -25.64
CA ARG A 117 15.32 -5.61 -24.93
C ARG A 117 14.07 -6.13 -24.21
N ARG A 118 13.24 -6.93 -24.90
CA ARG A 118 12.03 -7.53 -24.32
C ARG A 118 12.34 -8.48 -23.17
N LYS A 119 13.43 -9.25 -23.26
CA LYS A 119 13.89 -10.12 -22.18
C LYS A 119 14.22 -9.33 -20.90
N GLN A 120 14.76 -8.12 -21.03
CA GLN A 120 15.21 -7.27 -19.93
C GLN A 120 14.13 -6.36 -19.35
N GLU A 121 12.91 -6.34 -19.90
CA GLU A 121 11.84 -5.44 -19.43
C GLU A 121 11.37 -5.72 -18.01
N THR A 122 11.38 -6.98 -17.57
CA THR A 122 11.08 -7.35 -16.18
C THR A 122 12.13 -8.33 -15.66
N TYR A 123 12.43 -8.25 -14.36
CA TYR A 123 13.41 -9.14 -13.77
C TYR A 123 12.92 -10.59 -13.73
N ALA A 124 11.65 -10.82 -13.49
CA ALA A 124 11.05 -12.16 -13.51
C ALA A 124 11.27 -12.85 -14.88
N ARG A 125 11.04 -12.12 -15.97
CA ARG A 125 11.31 -12.58 -17.34
C ARG A 125 12.78 -12.85 -17.57
N HIS A 126 13.64 -11.89 -17.22
CA HIS A 126 15.08 -12.01 -17.36
C HIS A 126 15.63 -13.23 -16.61
N TYR A 127 15.20 -13.39 -15.37
CA TYR A 127 15.65 -14.48 -14.50
C TYR A 127 15.30 -15.84 -15.09
N GLN A 128 14.02 -16.07 -15.38
CA GLN A 128 13.53 -17.34 -15.93
C GLN A 128 14.19 -17.72 -17.26
N MET A 129 14.53 -16.73 -18.07
CA MET A 129 15.16 -16.95 -19.40
C MET A 129 16.69 -16.98 -19.34
N THR A 130 17.30 -16.80 -18.19
CA THR A 130 18.77 -16.70 -18.06
C THR A 130 19.36 -17.71 -17.09
N TYR A 131 18.67 -17.95 -15.97
CA TYR A 131 19.18 -18.78 -14.88
C TYR A 131 18.38 -20.07 -14.73
N THR A 132 19.10 -21.15 -14.44
CA THR A 132 18.49 -22.47 -14.19
C THR A 132 18.51 -22.85 -12.72
N ALA A 133 19.38 -22.20 -11.92
CA ALA A 133 19.51 -22.46 -10.49
C ALA A 133 19.94 -21.16 -9.76
N PRO A 134 19.32 -20.85 -8.63
CA PRO A 134 18.09 -21.42 -8.11
C PRO A 134 16.90 -21.25 -9.06
N ALA A 135 15.87 -22.11 -8.95
CA ALA A 135 14.72 -22.07 -9.88
C ALA A 135 13.91 -20.76 -9.78
N LEU A 136 13.83 -20.18 -8.59
CA LEU A 136 13.10 -18.94 -8.35
C LEU A 136 14.05 -17.75 -8.12
N MET A 137 13.59 -16.57 -8.55
CA MET A 137 14.36 -15.32 -8.50
C MET A 137 14.70 -14.89 -7.06
N PRO A 138 15.75 -14.06 -6.85
CA PRO A 138 16.13 -13.58 -5.53
C PRO A 138 15.04 -12.70 -4.90
N ASN A 139 15.10 -12.57 -3.57
CA ASN A 139 14.04 -11.95 -2.76
C ASN A 139 13.70 -10.51 -3.18
N TRP A 140 14.67 -9.70 -3.59
CA TRP A 140 14.40 -8.32 -4.04
C TRP A 140 13.52 -8.28 -5.28
N ALA A 141 13.70 -9.20 -6.21
CA ALA A 141 12.86 -9.31 -7.40
C ALA A 141 11.50 -9.96 -7.07
N MET A 142 11.51 -11.00 -6.24
CA MET A 142 10.29 -11.65 -5.77
C MET A 142 9.35 -10.68 -5.05
N LEU A 143 9.89 -9.81 -4.20
CA LEU A 143 9.10 -8.83 -3.46
C LEU A 143 8.44 -7.79 -4.37
N GLU A 144 9.03 -7.45 -5.52
CA GLU A 144 8.42 -6.57 -6.51
C GLU A 144 7.15 -7.19 -7.13
N GLU A 145 7.10 -8.51 -7.24
CA GLU A 145 5.96 -9.24 -7.77
C GLU A 145 4.80 -9.37 -6.76
N LEU A 146 5.02 -9.08 -5.48
CA LEU A 146 3.98 -9.19 -4.47
C LEU A 146 3.08 -7.96 -4.45
N THR A 147 1.79 -8.18 -4.25
CA THR A 147 0.86 -7.11 -3.87
C THR A 147 1.10 -6.67 -2.43
N LEU A 148 0.67 -5.45 -2.05
CA LEU A 148 0.74 -4.99 -0.66
C LEU A 148 0.08 -5.98 0.32
N GLY A 149 -1.02 -6.63 -0.08
CA GLY A 149 -1.68 -7.67 0.72
C GLY A 149 -0.79 -8.89 0.95
N GLN A 150 -0.14 -9.38 -0.10
CA GLN A 150 0.82 -10.49 0.01
C GLN A 150 2.04 -10.10 0.85
N LEU A 151 2.55 -8.88 0.68
CA LEU A 151 3.65 -8.33 1.49
C LEU A 151 3.27 -8.25 2.98
N SER A 152 2.08 -7.72 3.29
CA SER A 152 1.53 -7.66 4.66
C SER A 152 1.41 -9.07 5.28
N HIS A 153 0.90 -10.02 4.50
CA HIS A 153 0.74 -11.40 4.94
C HIS A 153 2.09 -12.10 5.15
N MET A 154 3.06 -11.86 4.26
CA MET A 154 4.43 -12.37 4.38
C MET A 154 5.11 -11.85 5.64
N TYR A 155 5.07 -10.53 5.89
CA TYR A 155 5.66 -9.94 7.11
C TYR A 155 5.02 -10.54 8.39
N LYS A 156 3.69 -10.63 8.44
CA LYS A 156 2.97 -11.28 9.54
C LYS A 156 3.39 -12.74 9.70
N GLY A 157 3.63 -13.45 8.61
CA GLY A 157 4.01 -14.86 8.55
C GLY A 157 5.45 -15.15 8.99
N LEU A 158 6.33 -14.18 9.12
CA LEU A 158 7.69 -14.40 9.59
C LEU A 158 7.71 -15.07 10.97
N ARG A 159 8.52 -16.13 11.12
CA ARG A 159 8.56 -16.96 12.33
C ARG A 159 9.21 -16.24 13.51
N ARG A 160 10.34 -15.57 13.25
CA ARG A 160 11.17 -15.04 14.32
C ARG A 160 10.74 -13.61 14.69
N ALA A 161 10.30 -13.45 15.94
CA ALA A 161 9.89 -12.14 16.47
C ALA A 161 10.99 -11.07 16.36
N ASN A 162 12.26 -11.46 16.48
CA ASN A 162 13.39 -10.53 16.37
C ASN A 162 13.54 -9.96 14.96
N ASP A 163 13.28 -10.75 13.92
CA ASP A 163 13.33 -10.26 12.54
C ASP A 163 12.20 -9.26 12.29
N LYS A 164 10.97 -9.58 12.73
CA LYS A 164 9.84 -8.64 12.65
C LYS A 164 10.11 -7.34 13.39
N LYS A 165 10.69 -7.42 14.61
CA LYS A 165 11.08 -6.22 15.38
C LYS A 165 12.15 -5.39 14.68
N ALA A 166 13.17 -6.04 14.11
CA ALA A 166 14.24 -5.33 13.41
C ALA A 166 13.70 -4.60 12.18
N ILE A 167 12.88 -5.27 11.35
CA ILE A 167 12.29 -4.67 10.15
C ILE A 167 11.36 -3.50 10.54
N ALA A 168 10.49 -3.67 11.54
CA ALA A 168 9.56 -2.61 11.97
C ALA A 168 10.28 -1.38 12.54
N ARG A 169 11.40 -1.60 13.26
CA ARG A 169 12.19 -0.52 13.86
C ARG A 169 12.79 0.43 12.83
N GLU A 170 13.15 -0.07 11.64
CA GLU A 170 13.63 0.78 10.54
C GLU A 170 12.56 1.76 10.02
N LEU A 171 11.30 1.55 10.39
CA LEU A 171 10.16 2.42 10.09
C LEU A 171 9.58 3.06 11.36
N GLY A 172 10.35 3.13 12.44
CA GLY A 172 9.92 3.74 13.72
C GLY A 172 8.77 2.99 14.42
N LEU A 173 8.52 1.71 14.09
CA LEU A 173 7.36 0.97 14.54
C LEU A 173 7.69 -0.21 15.45
N ALA A 174 6.75 -0.54 16.34
CA ALA A 174 6.72 -1.86 16.97
C ALA A 174 6.11 -2.90 16.00
N ALA A 175 6.60 -4.14 16.03
CA ALA A 175 6.16 -5.18 15.10
C ALA A 175 4.63 -5.40 15.07
N PRO A 176 3.89 -5.46 16.21
CA PRO A 176 2.43 -5.60 16.17
C PRO A 176 1.72 -4.39 15.55
N LEU A 177 2.29 -3.20 15.70
CA LEU A 177 1.76 -1.98 15.12
C LEU A 177 1.92 -2.01 13.58
N MET A 178 3.11 -2.38 13.11
CA MET A 178 3.39 -2.55 11.68
C MET A 178 2.47 -3.61 11.03
N GLU A 179 2.24 -4.76 11.68
CA GLU A 179 1.29 -5.77 11.17
C GLU A 179 -0.11 -5.20 10.98
N SER A 180 -0.61 -4.49 11.99
CA SER A 180 -1.95 -3.88 11.95
C SER A 180 -2.05 -2.79 10.88
N TRP A 181 -1.03 -1.95 10.76
CA TRP A 181 -1.03 -0.83 9.82
C TRP A 181 -0.90 -1.31 8.37
N LEU A 182 -0.05 -2.29 8.08
CA LEU A 182 0.03 -2.90 6.75
C LEU A 182 -1.29 -3.54 6.31
N HIS A 183 -1.97 -4.22 7.23
CA HIS A 183 -3.30 -4.78 6.96
C HIS A 183 -4.33 -3.68 6.64
N THR A 184 -4.32 -2.60 7.41
CA THR A 184 -5.20 -1.44 7.18
C THR A 184 -4.90 -0.77 5.85
N LEU A 185 -3.63 -0.50 5.55
CA LEU A 185 -3.22 0.11 4.28
C LEU A 185 -3.58 -0.75 3.07
N THR A 186 -3.51 -2.09 3.21
CA THR A 186 -3.98 -3.01 2.17
C THR A 186 -5.46 -2.81 1.85
N ALA A 187 -6.30 -2.73 2.89
CA ALA A 187 -7.73 -2.50 2.68
C ALA A 187 -8.02 -1.13 2.06
N VAL A 188 -7.35 -0.07 2.53
CA VAL A 188 -7.51 1.28 1.98
C VAL A 188 -7.01 1.36 0.55
N ARG A 189 -5.87 0.76 0.24
CA ARG A 189 -5.33 0.66 -1.13
C ARG A 189 -6.34 0.02 -2.08
N ASN A 190 -6.96 -1.07 -1.66
CA ASN A 190 -7.97 -1.74 -2.48
C ASN A 190 -9.22 -0.88 -2.67
N MET A 191 -9.67 -0.14 -1.63
CA MET A 191 -10.76 0.82 -1.78
C MET A 191 -10.43 1.90 -2.83
N CYS A 192 -9.21 2.45 -2.77
CA CYS A 192 -8.76 3.46 -3.73
C CYS A 192 -8.65 2.91 -5.15
N ALA A 193 -8.05 1.72 -5.33
CA ALA A 193 -7.87 1.07 -6.62
C ALA A 193 -9.19 0.69 -7.29
N HIS A 194 -10.22 0.34 -6.50
CA HIS A 194 -11.57 0.05 -6.99
C HIS A 194 -12.47 1.31 -7.06
N HIS A 195 -11.90 2.51 -6.98
CA HIS A 195 -12.62 3.79 -7.04
C HIS A 195 -13.75 3.93 -6.01
N SER A 196 -13.68 3.16 -4.91
CA SER A 196 -14.66 3.25 -3.83
C SER A 196 -14.51 4.57 -3.09
N ARG A 197 -15.63 5.11 -2.59
CA ARG A 197 -15.61 6.32 -1.77
C ARG A 197 -14.73 6.15 -0.53
N LEU A 198 -13.85 7.08 -0.28
CA LEU A 198 -12.95 7.12 0.87
C LEU A 198 -13.44 8.13 1.92
N TRP A 199 -13.88 9.32 1.47
CA TRP A 199 -14.45 10.35 2.34
C TRP A 199 -15.69 9.83 3.07
N ASN A 200 -15.84 10.23 4.34
CA ASN A 200 -16.97 9.87 5.20
C ASN A 200 -17.32 8.37 5.17
N ARG A 201 -16.31 7.52 5.07
CA ARG A 201 -16.47 6.07 5.16
C ARG A 201 -16.08 5.61 6.55
N GLU A 202 -16.86 4.71 7.11
CA GLU A 202 -16.43 3.91 8.23
C GLU A 202 -15.65 2.71 7.70
N LEU A 203 -14.41 2.56 8.19
CA LEU A 203 -13.55 1.45 7.82
C LEU A 203 -13.99 0.20 8.58
N GLY A 204 -14.12 -0.91 7.89
CA GLY A 204 -14.40 -2.21 8.53
C GLY A 204 -13.23 -2.77 9.33
N ILE A 205 -12.14 -2.01 9.45
CA ILE A 205 -10.90 -2.37 10.15
C ILE A 205 -10.58 -1.26 11.12
N LYS A 206 -10.29 -1.64 12.38
CA LYS A 206 -9.78 -0.73 13.41
C LYS A 206 -8.27 -0.96 13.53
N PRO A 207 -7.42 -0.05 13.02
CA PRO A 207 -5.97 -0.17 13.19
C PRO A 207 -5.57 -0.06 14.65
N ALA A 208 -4.50 -0.78 15.02
CA ALA A 208 -3.94 -0.67 16.36
C ALA A 208 -3.39 0.76 16.58
N SER A 209 -3.65 1.29 17.76
CA SER A 209 -3.09 2.58 18.20
C SER A 209 -1.74 2.37 18.89
N PRO A 210 -0.77 3.30 18.73
CA PRO A 210 0.47 3.27 19.48
C PRO A 210 0.20 3.29 21.00
N LYS A 211 0.91 2.43 21.75
CA LYS A 211 0.74 2.33 23.20
C LYS A 211 1.68 3.26 23.99
N SER A 212 2.81 3.64 23.37
CA SER A 212 3.77 4.53 24.02
C SER A 212 3.27 5.97 24.00
N ALA A 213 3.28 6.62 25.15
CA ALA A 213 2.96 8.05 25.28
C ALA A 213 3.96 8.93 24.51
N GLN A 214 5.19 8.44 24.30
CA GLN A 214 6.25 9.15 23.57
C GLN A 214 6.12 9.01 22.04
N PHE A 215 5.25 8.10 21.57
CA PHE A 215 5.04 7.95 20.13
C PHE A 215 4.33 9.20 19.58
N ASN A 216 4.91 9.79 18.54
CA ASN A 216 4.29 10.95 17.91
C ASN A 216 3.00 10.51 17.20
N TRP A 217 1.86 10.88 17.76
CA TRP A 217 0.53 10.48 17.33
C TRP A 217 -0.49 11.59 17.63
N PRO A 218 -1.51 11.82 16.79
CA PRO A 218 -2.50 12.87 17.05
C PRO A 218 -3.18 12.72 18.40
N ASN A 219 -3.28 13.82 19.13
CA ASN A 219 -3.87 13.82 20.48
C ASN A 219 -5.35 13.40 20.46
N TYR A 220 -6.09 13.79 19.42
CA TYR A 220 -7.49 13.41 19.26
C TYR A 220 -7.68 11.89 19.00
N LEU A 221 -6.63 11.16 18.64
CA LEU A 221 -6.64 9.70 18.52
C LEU A 221 -6.10 8.98 19.78
N LYS A 222 -5.57 9.72 20.75
CA LYS A 222 -5.07 9.17 22.03
C LYS A 222 -6.15 9.07 23.09
N SER A 223 -7.19 9.91 23.01
CA SER A 223 -8.19 10.06 24.08
C SER A 223 -9.14 8.87 24.16
N PRO A 224 -9.38 8.29 25.33
CA PRO A 224 -10.44 7.31 25.55
C PRO A 224 -11.81 7.89 25.20
N GLY A 225 -12.69 7.06 24.64
CA GLY A 225 -14.05 7.50 24.24
C GLY A 225 -14.17 8.07 22.85
N GLN A 226 -13.06 8.23 22.13
CA GLN A 226 -13.05 8.65 20.70
C GLN A 226 -13.11 7.46 19.74
N GLU A 227 -13.66 6.34 20.16
CA GLU A 227 -13.75 5.08 19.40
C GLU A 227 -14.26 5.24 17.95
N PRO A 228 -15.30 6.08 17.65
CA PRO A 228 -15.75 6.28 16.30
C PRO A 228 -14.69 6.91 15.37
N MET A 229 -13.73 7.67 15.88
CA MET A 229 -12.67 8.28 15.08
C MET A 229 -11.64 7.26 14.61
N HIS A 230 -11.41 6.18 15.38
CA HIS A 230 -10.46 5.11 15.03
C HIS A 230 -10.88 4.25 13.83
N THR A 231 -12.11 4.39 13.36
CA THR A 231 -12.62 3.72 12.16
C THR A 231 -12.84 4.68 11.00
N ARG A 232 -12.39 5.93 11.11
CA ARG A 232 -12.48 6.94 10.05
C ARG A 232 -11.14 7.11 9.34
N ILE A 233 -11.19 7.78 8.20
CA ILE A 233 -10.00 8.00 7.35
C ILE A 233 -8.89 8.79 8.07
N SER A 234 -9.22 9.61 9.07
CA SER A 234 -8.24 10.39 9.84
C SER A 234 -7.13 9.53 10.45
N VAL A 235 -7.46 8.34 10.95
CA VAL A 235 -6.44 7.42 11.48
C VAL A 235 -5.51 6.91 10.40
N VAL A 236 -6.02 6.69 9.18
CA VAL A 236 -5.19 6.28 8.02
C VAL A 236 -4.29 7.43 7.58
N LEU A 237 -4.79 8.65 7.58
CA LEU A 237 -3.98 9.84 7.27
C LEU A 237 -2.83 10.00 8.28
N ALA A 238 -3.10 9.75 9.58
CA ALA A 238 -2.04 9.75 10.60
C ALA A 238 -1.02 8.63 10.40
N ILE A 239 -1.46 7.42 10.04
CA ILE A 239 -0.57 6.30 9.69
C ILE A 239 0.32 6.68 8.50
N LEU A 240 -0.26 7.24 7.44
CA LEU A 240 0.48 7.65 6.26
C LEU A 240 1.46 8.78 6.55
N GLN A 241 1.06 9.77 7.36
CA GLN A 241 1.99 10.84 7.79
C GLN A 241 3.20 10.27 8.53
N HIS A 242 2.98 9.29 9.43
CA HIS A 242 4.10 8.61 10.09
C HIS A 242 5.04 7.96 9.06
N PHE A 243 4.50 7.17 8.11
CA PHE A 243 5.34 6.58 7.07
C PHE A 243 6.06 7.63 6.22
N MET A 244 5.40 8.75 5.88
CA MET A 244 6.05 9.83 5.12
C MET A 244 7.21 10.45 5.91
N ASN A 245 7.06 10.65 7.21
CA ASN A 245 8.14 11.16 8.05
C ASN A 245 9.35 10.22 8.09
N GLU A 246 9.12 8.90 8.11
CA GLU A 246 10.20 7.90 8.20
C GLU A 246 10.87 7.61 6.85
N CYS A 247 10.10 7.47 5.77
CA CYS A 247 10.65 7.02 4.49
C CYS A 247 10.76 8.09 3.41
N ALA A 248 10.09 9.24 3.57
CA ALA A 248 10.08 10.32 2.60
C ALA A 248 9.97 11.72 3.26
N PRO A 249 10.87 12.08 4.18
CA PRO A 249 10.76 13.30 5.00
C PRO A 249 10.78 14.59 4.18
N HIS A 250 11.32 14.55 2.97
CA HIS A 250 11.32 15.71 2.05
C HIS A 250 10.10 15.76 1.12
N ALA A 251 9.17 14.80 1.23
CA ALA A 251 7.95 14.82 0.44
C ALA A 251 6.99 15.89 0.98
N SER A 252 6.40 16.65 0.07
CA SER A 252 5.39 17.66 0.40
C SER A 252 3.99 17.07 0.67
N TRP A 253 3.91 15.81 1.12
CA TRP A 253 2.64 15.10 1.22
C TRP A 253 1.67 15.77 2.19
N GLN A 254 2.13 16.12 3.38
CA GLN A 254 1.32 16.82 4.40
C GLN A 254 0.82 18.18 3.87
N HIS A 255 1.69 18.92 3.19
CA HIS A 255 1.32 20.20 2.59
C HIS A 255 0.22 20.02 1.54
N ARG A 256 0.37 19.05 0.64
CA ARG A 256 -0.64 18.71 -0.38
C ARG A 256 -1.97 18.28 0.22
N LEU A 257 -1.94 17.55 1.36
CA LEU A 257 -3.15 17.18 2.11
C LEU A 257 -3.85 18.42 2.66
N THR A 258 -3.09 19.34 3.23
CA THR A 258 -3.62 20.63 3.77
C THR A 258 -4.20 21.48 2.64
N GLU A 259 -3.48 21.62 1.54
CA GLU A 259 -3.97 22.34 0.36
C GLU A 259 -5.27 21.73 -0.20
N LEU A 260 -5.37 20.40 -0.25
CA LEU A 260 -6.60 19.73 -0.68
C LEU A 260 -7.78 20.13 0.22
N PHE A 261 -7.61 20.17 1.52
CA PHE A 261 -8.66 20.57 2.46
C PHE A 261 -9.02 22.05 2.32
N ASP A 262 -8.05 22.93 2.05
CA ASP A 262 -8.27 24.36 1.82
C ASP A 262 -9.02 24.65 0.52
N GLN A 263 -8.79 23.84 -0.51
CA GLN A 263 -9.52 23.96 -1.78
C GLN A 263 -10.99 23.54 -1.70
N PHE A 264 -11.37 22.78 -0.67
CA PHE A 264 -12.73 22.26 -0.48
C PHE A 264 -13.26 22.59 0.93
N PRO A 265 -13.36 23.86 1.33
CA PRO A 265 -13.74 24.25 2.69
C PRO A 265 -15.16 23.85 3.09
N GLN A 266 -16.02 23.56 2.10
CA GLN A 266 -17.39 23.08 2.31
C GLN A 266 -17.46 21.62 2.75
N ILE A 267 -16.36 20.87 2.69
CA ILE A 267 -16.31 19.45 3.10
C ILE A 267 -16.18 19.36 4.62
N ALA A 268 -17.14 18.70 5.25
CA ALA A 268 -17.11 18.48 6.69
C ALA A 268 -16.01 17.48 7.10
N LEU A 269 -14.82 17.95 7.49
CA LEU A 269 -13.70 17.12 7.90
C LEU A 269 -14.00 16.27 9.15
N ARG A 270 -14.95 16.69 10.00
CA ARG A 270 -15.44 15.88 11.12
C ARG A 270 -16.01 14.53 10.67
N SER A 271 -16.64 14.48 9.50
CA SER A 271 -17.11 13.23 8.88
C SER A 271 -15.98 12.26 8.52
N MET A 272 -14.77 12.77 8.41
CA MET A 272 -13.54 12.01 8.17
C MET A 272 -12.82 11.62 9.49
N GLY A 273 -13.31 12.07 10.64
CA GLY A 273 -12.70 11.86 11.94
C GLY A 273 -11.63 12.91 12.32
N LEU A 274 -11.57 14.04 11.61
CA LEU A 274 -10.70 15.18 11.94
C LEU A 274 -11.50 16.19 12.74
N PRO A 275 -11.08 16.57 13.97
CA PRO A 275 -11.70 17.65 14.73
C PRO A 275 -11.43 19.02 14.07
N ASP A 276 -12.23 20.04 14.38
CA ASP A 276 -12.08 21.37 13.74
C ASP A 276 -10.70 21.99 14.01
N ASN A 277 -10.10 21.70 15.17
CA ASN A 277 -8.79 22.17 15.57
C ASN A 277 -7.64 21.21 15.23
N TRP A 278 -7.82 20.25 14.32
CA TRP A 278 -6.82 19.24 13.98
C TRP A 278 -5.46 19.84 13.58
N ARG A 279 -5.45 21.02 12.96
CA ARG A 279 -4.23 21.71 12.53
C ARG A 279 -3.38 22.20 13.69
N ASN A 280 -3.99 22.40 14.88
CA ASN A 280 -3.28 22.82 16.09
C ASN A 280 -2.69 21.62 16.85
N ASP A 281 -2.93 20.40 16.39
CA ASP A 281 -2.32 19.21 16.97
C ASP A 281 -0.83 19.16 16.60
N PRO A 282 0.09 19.05 17.58
CA PRO A 282 1.54 19.01 17.32
C PRO A 282 1.99 17.95 16.31
N PHE A 283 1.18 16.93 16.11
CA PHE A 283 1.45 15.90 15.12
C PHE A 283 1.42 16.45 13.68
N TRP A 284 0.63 17.48 13.44
CA TRP A 284 0.44 18.08 12.11
C TRP A 284 1.22 19.41 11.92
N LEU A 285 1.99 19.84 12.93
CA LEU A 285 2.87 21.00 12.85
C LEU A 285 4.29 20.57 12.45
#